data_b65414d171b2fb62854ab454df3f56f5
#
_entry.id   b65414d171b2fb62854ab454df3f56f5
#
_cell.length_a   1.000
_cell.length_b   1.000
_cell.length_c   1.000
_cell.angle_alpha   90.00
_cell.angle_beta   90.00
_cell.angle_gamma   90.00
#
_symmetry.space_group_name_H-M   'P 1'
#
loop_
_entity.id
_entity.type
_entity.pdbx_description
1 polymer ?
#
loop_
_entity_poly.entity_id
_entity_poly.type
_entity_poly.pdbx_seq_one_letter_code
_entity_poly.pdbx_strand_id
1 'polypeptide(L)'
;MNAAENQDARSFQPAANGGSLAGAALVIGAAGGLGAALVANLSSVAGGPSPYPAVLALSRSSLPAIDYGDEASLKAAADWVAAQCASRQMELRLLIVASGFLHGPQGQPERSFTQLDAGYLQHVFQVNAIGPALVMKHFLPLLPKQGRCVAAFVSARVGSIGDNALGGWYGYRASKAALNQLVKTASVELTRRNRQSVCVALHPGTVDTALSQPFAKTGLKVRPAEGAASDLLAVIQCLTPGDTGCLLDYKGLKLPF
;
A
#
# COMPACT_ATOMS: atom_id res chain seq x y z
N MET A 1 -29.91 14.43 -5.12
CA MET A 1 -30.16 13.90 -3.76
C MET A 1 -29.85 12.42 -3.82
N ASN A 2 -28.68 12.00 -3.32
CA ASN A 2 -28.13 10.66 -3.46
C ASN A 2 -28.48 9.82 -2.24
N ALA A 3 -29.29 8.79 -2.47
CA ALA A 3 -29.68 7.77 -1.48
C ALA A 3 -28.68 6.59 -1.43
N ALA A 4 -27.37 6.86 -1.33
CA ALA A 4 -26.31 5.84 -1.26
C ALA A 4 -25.35 6.03 -0.09
N GLU A 5 -25.67 6.88 0.89
CA GLU A 5 -24.74 7.20 1.99
C GLU A 5 -24.97 6.43 3.30
N ASN A 6 -25.82 5.41 3.28
CA ASN A 6 -26.14 4.71 4.52
C ASN A 6 -25.97 3.19 4.38
N GLN A 7 -24.72 2.72 4.12
CA GLN A 7 -24.35 1.33 4.34
C GLN A 7 -23.25 1.27 5.41
N ASP A 8 -23.69 0.89 6.60
CA ASP A 8 -22.95 0.36 7.75
C ASP A 8 -21.50 0.85 7.92
N ALA A 9 -21.34 1.98 8.61
CA ALA A 9 -20.12 2.27 9.34
C ALA A 9 -19.96 1.17 10.40
N ARG A 10 -19.32 0.06 10.05
CA ARG A 10 -18.82 -0.88 11.04
C ARG A 10 -17.92 -0.09 11.97
N SER A 11 -18.28 0.02 13.22
CA SER A 11 -17.36 0.43 14.27
C SER A 11 -16.20 -0.58 14.23
N PHE A 12 -15.06 -0.16 13.68
CA PHE A 12 -13.85 -0.96 13.62
C PHE A 12 -13.37 -1.17 15.05
N GLN A 13 -13.85 -2.21 15.70
CA GLN A 13 -13.32 -2.66 16.98
C GLN A 13 -12.17 -3.63 16.68
N PRO A 14 -11.04 -3.53 17.39
CA PRO A 14 -9.96 -4.52 17.27
C PRO A 14 -10.55 -5.90 17.50
N ALA A 15 -10.42 -6.79 16.53
CA ALA A 15 -10.93 -8.14 16.66
C ALA A 15 -10.19 -8.81 17.83
N ALA A 16 -10.92 -9.22 18.85
CA ALA A 16 -10.40 -9.94 20.02
C ALA A 16 -9.67 -11.25 19.66
N ASN A 17 -9.77 -11.70 18.42
CA ASN A 17 -9.15 -12.91 17.85
C ASN A 17 -8.14 -12.63 16.71
N GLY A 18 -7.72 -11.39 16.48
CA GLY A 18 -6.62 -11.09 15.56
C GLY A 18 -5.31 -11.56 16.21
N GLY A 19 -4.72 -12.64 15.70
CA GLY A 19 -3.40 -13.10 16.15
C GLY A 19 -2.38 -11.95 16.14
N SER A 20 -1.39 -12.01 17.05
CA SER A 20 -0.35 -10.98 17.19
C SER A 20 0.37 -10.75 15.85
N LEU A 21 0.55 -9.47 15.49
CA LEU A 21 1.46 -9.03 14.42
C LEU A 21 2.88 -8.77 14.96
N ALA A 22 3.20 -9.20 16.18
CA ALA A 22 4.53 -9.00 16.76
C ALA A 22 5.61 -9.59 15.84
N GLY A 23 6.57 -8.76 15.42
CA GLY A 23 7.61 -9.12 14.47
C GLY A 23 8.21 -7.91 13.77
N ALA A 24 8.85 -8.12 12.64
CA ALA A 24 9.36 -7.03 11.82
C ALA A 24 8.26 -6.43 10.92
N ALA A 25 8.30 -5.12 10.75
CA ALA A 25 7.55 -4.39 9.74
C ALA A 25 8.49 -3.85 8.67
N LEU A 26 8.07 -3.89 7.41
CA LEU A 26 8.79 -3.33 6.28
C LEU A 26 7.91 -2.29 5.56
N VAL A 27 8.45 -1.10 5.33
CA VAL A 27 7.84 -0.06 4.50
C VAL A 27 8.69 0.17 3.26
N ILE A 28 8.15 -0.09 2.08
CA ILE A 28 8.75 0.23 0.78
C ILE A 28 8.14 1.54 0.26
N GLY A 29 8.99 2.46 -0.23
CA GLY A 29 8.60 3.83 -0.55
C GLY A 29 8.73 4.77 0.66
N ALA A 30 9.58 4.42 1.61
CA ALA A 30 9.76 5.09 2.90
C ALA A 30 10.25 6.55 2.80
N ALA A 31 10.84 6.98 1.68
CA ALA A 31 11.25 8.37 1.46
C ALA A 31 10.09 9.28 0.99
N GLY A 32 8.94 8.72 0.58
CA GLY A 32 7.76 9.49 0.21
C GLY A 32 7.00 10.00 1.46
N GLY A 33 6.20 11.08 1.31
CA GLY A 33 5.51 11.69 2.45
C GLY A 33 4.68 10.71 3.28
N LEU A 34 3.83 9.89 2.64
CA LEU A 34 3.06 8.86 3.35
C LEU A 34 3.94 7.74 3.89
N GLY A 35 4.95 7.31 3.11
CA GLY A 35 5.86 6.24 3.54
C GLY A 35 6.68 6.63 4.77
N ALA A 36 7.20 7.86 4.81
CA ALA A 36 7.93 8.39 5.95
C ALA A 36 7.04 8.49 7.20
N ALA A 37 5.79 8.95 7.05
CA ALA A 37 4.81 9.00 8.13
C ALA A 37 4.46 7.60 8.66
N LEU A 38 4.33 6.59 7.78
CA LEU A 38 4.12 5.20 8.19
C LEU A 38 5.30 4.67 9.00
N VAL A 39 6.54 4.92 8.57
CA VAL A 39 7.74 4.53 9.33
C VAL A 39 7.76 5.21 10.70
N ALA A 40 7.52 6.53 10.75
CA ALA A 40 7.49 7.28 12.01
C ALA A 40 6.43 6.72 12.97
N ASN A 41 5.20 6.50 12.49
CA ASN A 41 4.10 5.98 13.32
C ASN A 41 4.35 4.53 13.79
N LEU A 42 4.98 3.68 12.96
CA LEU A 42 5.36 2.32 13.37
C LEU A 42 6.47 2.31 14.42
N SER A 43 7.38 3.28 14.36
CA SER A 43 8.51 3.40 15.28
C SER A 43 8.14 4.08 16.60
N SER A 44 7.12 4.94 16.60
CA SER A 44 6.64 5.71 17.75
C SER A 44 5.24 5.26 18.14
N VAL A 45 5.11 4.30 19.05
CA VAL A 45 3.80 3.96 19.61
C VAL A 45 3.51 4.84 20.82
N ALA A 46 2.58 5.77 20.67
CA ALA A 46 2.05 6.53 21.79
C ALA A 46 1.32 5.55 22.75
N GLY A 47 1.92 5.30 23.93
CA GLY A 47 1.27 4.57 25.01
C GLY A 47 1.69 3.10 25.22
N GLY A 48 2.70 2.59 24.54
CA GLY A 48 3.20 1.23 24.78
C GLY A 48 4.28 0.77 23.81
N PRO A 49 4.88 -0.42 24.02
CA PRO A 49 5.85 -0.96 23.07
C PRO A 49 5.19 -1.24 21.73
N SER A 50 5.84 -0.84 20.64
CA SER A 50 5.40 -1.16 19.28
C SER A 50 5.23 -2.68 19.13
N PRO A 51 4.16 -3.17 18.48
CA PRO A 51 4.07 -4.59 18.11
C PRO A 51 5.16 -4.98 17.10
N TYR A 52 5.85 -3.99 16.54
CA TYR A 52 6.96 -4.18 15.59
C TYR A 52 8.27 -3.69 16.22
N PRO A 53 9.01 -4.55 16.94
CA PRO A 53 10.30 -4.19 17.53
C PRO A 53 11.37 -3.86 16.48
N ALA A 54 11.15 -4.19 15.21
CA ALA A 54 11.99 -3.80 14.09
C ALA A 54 11.13 -3.20 12.96
N VAL A 55 11.42 -1.95 12.59
CA VAL A 55 10.82 -1.27 11.43
C VAL A 55 11.92 -1.08 10.39
N LEU A 56 11.79 -1.77 9.25
CA LEU A 56 12.70 -1.70 8.11
C LEU A 56 12.11 -0.73 7.08
N ALA A 57 12.95 0.13 6.52
CA ALA A 57 12.54 1.18 5.60
C ALA A 57 13.37 1.10 4.32
N LEU A 58 12.70 0.94 3.16
CA LEU A 58 13.35 0.85 1.87
C LEU A 58 12.80 1.90 0.89
N SER A 59 13.70 2.47 0.10
CA SER A 59 13.40 3.48 -0.91
C SER A 59 14.48 3.48 -1.99
N ARG A 60 14.37 4.38 -2.97
CA ARG A 60 15.44 4.61 -3.96
C ARG A 60 16.73 5.18 -3.36
N SER A 61 16.64 5.79 -2.19
CA SER A 61 17.78 6.41 -1.48
C SER A 61 18.22 5.64 -0.23
N SER A 62 17.62 4.48 0.07
CA SER A 62 18.06 3.62 1.17
C SER A 62 19.27 2.77 0.80
N LEU A 63 19.86 2.10 1.78
CA LEU A 63 20.89 1.08 1.62
C LEU A 63 20.39 -0.22 2.26
N PRO A 64 20.07 -1.26 1.45
CA PRO A 64 20.09 -1.28 -0.01
C PRO A 64 18.98 -0.40 -0.62
N ALA A 65 19.25 0.13 -1.83
CA ALA A 65 18.27 0.87 -2.60
C ALA A 65 17.29 -0.08 -3.32
N ILE A 66 16.07 0.42 -3.60
CA ILE A 66 15.11 -0.25 -4.48
C ILE A 66 14.90 0.59 -5.74
N ASP A 67 15.20 0.02 -6.89
CA ASP A 67 14.88 0.57 -8.21
C ASP A 67 13.94 -0.39 -8.95
N TYR A 68 12.74 0.05 -9.27
CA TYR A 68 11.76 -0.75 -10.01
C TYR A 68 12.14 -1.00 -11.48
N GLY A 69 13.12 -0.28 -12.01
CA GLY A 69 13.74 -0.53 -13.31
C GLY A 69 14.83 -1.60 -13.28
N ASP A 70 15.31 -1.97 -12.09
CA ASP A 70 16.33 -2.99 -11.88
C ASP A 70 15.87 -4.06 -10.90
N GLU A 71 15.42 -5.20 -11.41
CA GLU A 71 14.94 -6.31 -10.58
C GLU A 71 16.03 -6.86 -9.65
N ALA A 72 17.31 -6.77 -10.02
CA ALA A 72 18.39 -7.25 -9.15
C ALA A 72 18.47 -6.44 -7.85
N SER A 73 18.14 -5.14 -7.89
CA SER A 73 18.07 -4.30 -6.70
C SER A 73 16.99 -4.77 -5.73
N LEU A 74 15.82 -5.20 -6.25
CA LEU A 74 14.73 -5.74 -5.42
C LEU A 74 15.13 -7.07 -4.78
N LYS A 75 15.80 -7.93 -5.54
CA LYS A 75 16.31 -9.21 -5.00
C LYS A 75 17.31 -8.95 -3.87
N ALA A 76 18.30 -8.10 -4.10
CA ALA A 76 19.30 -7.75 -3.07
C ALA A 76 18.65 -7.14 -1.82
N ALA A 77 17.64 -6.29 -2.00
CA ALA A 77 16.89 -5.71 -0.89
C ALA A 77 16.08 -6.77 -0.13
N ALA A 78 15.47 -7.74 -0.81
CA ALA A 78 14.76 -8.85 -0.18
C ALA A 78 15.71 -9.75 0.61
N ASP A 79 16.88 -10.09 0.05
CA ASP A 79 17.93 -10.86 0.74
C ASP A 79 18.40 -10.11 2.02
N TRP A 80 18.59 -8.80 1.94
CA TRP A 80 18.92 -7.96 3.09
C TRP A 80 17.82 -7.99 4.17
N VAL A 81 16.53 -7.86 3.80
CA VAL A 81 15.40 -7.95 4.75
C VAL A 81 15.38 -9.31 5.43
N ALA A 82 15.57 -10.39 4.67
CA ALA A 82 15.64 -11.74 5.23
C ALA A 82 16.78 -11.87 6.26
N ALA A 83 17.97 -11.33 5.96
CA ALA A 83 19.11 -11.30 6.89
C ALA A 83 18.82 -10.47 8.14
N GLN A 84 18.17 -9.30 8.00
CA GLN A 84 17.75 -8.45 9.14
C GLN A 84 16.74 -9.18 10.05
N CYS A 85 15.79 -9.91 9.49
CA CYS A 85 14.84 -10.71 10.25
C CYS A 85 15.55 -11.88 10.97
N ALA A 86 16.39 -12.61 10.27
CA ALA A 86 17.13 -13.75 10.83
C ALA A 86 18.06 -13.32 11.97
N SER A 87 18.84 -12.25 11.81
CA SER A 87 19.77 -11.76 12.84
C SER A 87 19.07 -11.32 14.13
N ARG A 88 17.79 -10.95 14.04
CA ARG A 88 16.97 -10.53 15.18
C ARG A 88 16.02 -11.62 15.66
N GLN A 89 16.08 -12.81 15.06
CA GLN A 89 15.15 -13.93 15.34
C GLN A 89 13.67 -13.50 15.23
N MET A 90 13.36 -12.70 14.22
CA MET A 90 12.02 -12.16 13.97
C MET A 90 11.49 -12.64 12.63
N GLU A 91 10.16 -12.69 12.50
CA GLU A 91 9.48 -12.92 11.23
C GLU A 91 8.99 -11.58 10.66
N LEU A 92 9.00 -11.44 9.34
CA LEU A 92 8.38 -10.32 8.66
C LEU A 92 6.85 -10.46 8.74
N ARG A 93 6.19 -9.70 9.62
CA ARG A 93 4.75 -9.80 9.86
C ARG A 93 3.93 -8.72 9.14
N LEU A 94 4.58 -7.61 8.78
CA LEU A 94 3.94 -6.52 8.05
C LEU A 94 4.82 -6.06 6.90
N LEU A 95 4.24 -6.04 5.69
CA LEU A 95 4.81 -5.41 4.50
C LEU A 95 3.85 -4.30 4.05
N ILE A 96 4.34 -3.06 3.94
CA ILE A 96 3.59 -1.93 3.35
C ILE A 96 4.34 -1.42 2.13
N VAL A 97 3.66 -1.36 0.98
CA VAL A 97 4.19 -0.77 -0.26
C VAL A 97 3.49 0.56 -0.47
N ALA A 98 4.20 1.66 -0.18
CA ALA A 98 3.70 3.03 -0.23
C ALA A 98 4.25 3.84 -1.42
N SER A 99 4.95 3.18 -2.35
CA SER A 99 5.44 3.82 -3.58
C SER A 99 4.29 4.14 -4.53
N GLY A 100 4.43 5.22 -5.28
CA GLY A 100 3.47 5.62 -6.30
C GLY A 100 3.96 6.81 -7.11
N PHE A 101 3.44 6.94 -8.32
CA PHE A 101 3.71 8.04 -9.24
C PHE A 101 2.39 8.52 -9.85
N LEU A 102 2.19 9.83 -9.91
CA LEU A 102 1.07 10.49 -10.57
C LEU A 102 1.54 11.56 -11.56
N HIS A 103 2.55 12.32 -11.20
CA HIS A 103 3.12 13.40 -12.01
C HIS A 103 4.61 13.61 -11.71
N GLY A 104 5.30 14.22 -12.65
CA GLY A 104 6.72 14.55 -12.52
C GLY A 104 7.35 14.95 -13.87
N PRO A 105 8.67 14.92 -13.99
CA PRO A 105 9.36 15.20 -15.25
C PRO A 105 8.95 14.26 -16.40
N GLN A 106 8.45 13.05 -16.07
CA GLN A 106 8.02 12.05 -17.05
C GLN A 106 6.63 12.32 -17.61
N GLY A 107 5.87 13.30 -17.09
CA GLY A 107 4.57 13.68 -17.60
C GLY A 107 3.57 14.04 -16.50
N GLN A 108 2.37 14.34 -16.95
CA GLN A 108 1.22 14.74 -16.13
C GLN A 108 0.03 13.81 -16.39
N PRO A 109 -0.87 13.61 -15.42
CA PRO A 109 -2.04 12.78 -15.64
C PRO A 109 -2.98 13.40 -16.68
N GLU A 110 -3.41 12.60 -17.62
CA GLU A 110 -4.17 12.98 -18.80
C GLU A 110 -5.58 13.44 -18.42
N ARG A 111 -6.07 14.54 -19.02
CA ARG A 111 -7.44 15.05 -18.85
C ARG A 111 -8.39 14.48 -19.91
N SER A 112 -7.87 14.06 -21.05
CA SER A 112 -8.64 13.48 -22.15
C SER A 112 -7.82 12.38 -22.86
N PHE A 113 -8.51 11.53 -23.63
CA PHE A 113 -7.86 10.46 -24.41
C PHE A 113 -6.89 11.02 -25.48
N THR A 114 -7.07 12.27 -25.91
CA THR A 114 -6.16 12.92 -26.89
C THR A 114 -4.79 13.26 -26.29
N GLN A 115 -4.63 13.19 -24.97
CA GLN A 115 -3.37 13.44 -24.26
C GLN A 115 -2.64 12.18 -23.85
N LEU A 116 -3.10 11.01 -24.32
CA LEU A 116 -2.43 9.75 -24.04
C LEU A 116 -1.01 9.77 -24.63
N ASP A 117 -0.03 9.47 -23.78
CA ASP A 117 1.39 9.40 -24.14
C ASP A 117 1.98 8.06 -23.69
N ALA A 118 2.65 7.38 -24.62
CA ALA A 118 3.19 6.05 -24.37
C ALA A 118 4.30 6.05 -23.30
N GLY A 119 5.16 7.07 -23.30
CA GLY A 119 6.27 7.19 -22.34
C GLY A 119 5.74 7.41 -20.92
N TYR A 120 4.75 8.31 -20.76
CA TYR A 120 4.09 8.52 -19.48
C TYR A 120 3.38 7.25 -19.00
N LEU A 121 2.63 6.56 -19.88
CA LEU A 121 1.95 5.30 -19.55
C LEU A 121 2.96 4.25 -19.07
N GLN A 122 4.06 4.05 -19.81
CA GLN A 122 5.11 3.10 -19.42
C GLN A 122 5.66 3.41 -18.03
N HIS A 123 5.99 4.69 -17.76
CA HIS A 123 6.53 5.09 -16.47
C HIS A 123 5.52 4.90 -15.32
N VAL A 124 4.26 5.31 -15.53
CA VAL A 124 3.19 5.14 -14.54
C VAL A 124 2.96 3.67 -14.21
N PHE A 125 2.91 2.80 -15.22
CA PHE A 125 2.78 1.36 -15.01
C PHE A 125 4.00 0.76 -14.34
N GLN A 126 5.22 1.20 -14.72
CA GLN A 126 6.45 0.75 -14.08
C GLN A 126 6.42 0.99 -12.57
N VAL A 127 6.02 2.19 -12.14
CA VAL A 127 6.05 2.55 -10.71
C VAL A 127 4.83 2.02 -9.95
N ASN A 128 3.62 2.06 -10.54
CA ASN A 128 2.39 1.78 -9.82
C ASN A 128 1.93 0.32 -9.91
N ALA A 129 2.39 -0.45 -10.89
CA ALA A 129 1.96 -1.83 -11.12
C ALA A 129 3.13 -2.81 -11.21
N ILE A 130 4.07 -2.61 -12.13
CA ILE A 130 5.17 -3.56 -12.39
C ILE A 130 6.11 -3.62 -11.17
N GLY A 131 6.53 -2.47 -10.64
CA GLY A 131 7.37 -2.43 -9.44
C GLY A 131 6.73 -3.14 -8.25
N PRO A 132 5.49 -2.83 -7.86
CA PRO A 132 4.76 -3.59 -6.84
C PRO A 132 4.62 -5.09 -7.15
N ALA A 133 4.45 -5.51 -8.42
CA ALA A 133 4.44 -6.92 -8.79
C ALA A 133 5.79 -7.59 -8.53
N LEU A 134 6.91 -6.91 -8.83
CA LEU A 134 8.25 -7.40 -8.50
C LEU A 134 8.49 -7.41 -6.98
N VAL A 135 7.92 -6.46 -6.23
CA VAL A 135 7.91 -6.54 -4.76
C VAL A 135 7.14 -7.78 -4.31
N MET A 136 5.98 -8.09 -4.88
CA MET A 136 5.26 -9.33 -4.56
C MET A 136 6.15 -10.56 -4.79
N LYS A 137 6.84 -10.64 -5.93
CA LYS A 137 7.72 -11.75 -6.29
C LYS A 137 8.82 -12.00 -5.25
N HIS A 138 9.48 -10.95 -4.79
CA HIS A 138 10.67 -11.09 -3.93
C HIS A 138 10.36 -11.02 -2.43
N PHE A 139 9.31 -10.30 -2.00
CA PHE A 139 9.07 -10.05 -0.58
C PHE A 139 7.90 -10.85 0.01
N LEU A 140 6.86 -11.23 -0.77
CA LEU A 140 5.81 -12.09 -0.23
C LEU A 140 6.31 -13.47 0.22
N PRO A 141 7.33 -14.09 -0.42
CA PRO A 141 7.93 -15.31 0.08
C PRO A 141 8.56 -15.19 1.48
N LEU A 142 8.93 -14.00 1.92
CA LEU A 142 9.51 -13.74 3.25
C LEU A 142 8.46 -13.72 4.36
N LEU A 143 7.17 -13.59 4.01
CA LEU A 143 6.10 -13.66 5.01
C LEU A 143 5.99 -15.07 5.58
N PRO A 144 5.65 -15.23 6.86
CA PRO A 144 5.61 -16.52 7.53
C PRO A 144 4.50 -17.43 6.98
N LYS A 145 4.73 -18.72 7.05
CA LYS A 145 3.76 -19.76 6.64
C LYS A 145 2.67 -20.01 7.69
N GLN A 146 2.79 -19.43 8.87
CA GLN A 146 1.85 -19.61 9.98
C GLN A 146 1.68 -18.30 10.74
N GLY A 147 0.53 -18.18 11.40
CA GLY A 147 0.19 -16.99 12.15
C GLY A 147 -0.15 -15.79 11.25
N ARG A 148 -0.69 -14.76 11.86
CA ARG A 148 -1.16 -13.56 11.16
C ARG A 148 0.01 -12.79 10.54
N CYS A 149 -0.11 -12.43 9.27
CA CYS A 149 0.78 -11.49 8.59
C CYS A 149 -0.03 -10.68 7.56
N VAL A 150 0.44 -9.47 7.27
CA VAL A 150 -0.26 -8.53 6.37
C VAL A 150 0.70 -8.01 5.31
N ALA A 151 0.25 -8.04 4.05
CA ALA A 151 0.84 -7.31 2.94
C ALA A 151 -0.17 -6.25 2.46
N ALA A 152 0.16 -4.98 2.61
CA ALA A 152 -0.69 -3.84 2.27
C ALA A 152 -0.05 -3.02 1.15
N PHE A 153 -0.80 -2.81 0.06
CA PHE A 153 -0.33 -2.03 -1.09
C PHE A 153 -1.13 -0.73 -1.18
N VAL A 154 -0.46 0.41 -1.12
CA VAL A 154 -1.14 1.71 -1.25
C VAL A 154 -1.61 1.89 -2.69
N SER A 155 -2.93 1.82 -2.83
CA SER A 155 -3.65 2.04 -4.07
C SER A 155 -4.43 3.37 -4.01
N ALA A 156 -5.43 3.51 -4.84
CA ALA A 156 -6.27 4.70 -4.87
C ALA A 156 -7.71 4.32 -5.28
N ARG A 157 -8.70 5.03 -4.75
CA ARG A 157 -10.12 4.88 -5.13
C ARG A 157 -10.32 5.01 -6.64
N VAL A 158 -9.55 5.88 -7.28
CA VAL A 158 -9.61 6.08 -8.75
C VAL A 158 -9.16 4.85 -9.55
N GLY A 159 -8.53 3.84 -8.93
CA GLY A 159 -8.25 2.53 -9.52
C GLY A 159 -9.46 1.59 -9.53
N SER A 160 -10.58 1.97 -8.91
CA SER A 160 -11.84 1.24 -9.04
C SER A 160 -12.46 1.51 -10.42
N ILE A 161 -12.74 0.44 -11.17
CA ILE A 161 -13.38 0.53 -12.49
C ILE A 161 -14.86 0.86 -12.30
N GLY A 162 -15.51 0.18 -11.35
CA GLY A 162 -16.95 0.36 -11.08
C GLY A 162 -17.32 1.73 -10.48
N ASP A 163 -16.39 2.40 -9.79
CA ASP A 163 -16.60 3.73 -9.17
C ASP A 163 -16.22 4.89 -10.14
N ASN A 164 -15.77 4.59 -11.37
CA ASN A 164 -15.26 5.61 -12.29
C ASN A 164 -16.39 6.35 -13.04
N ALA A 165 -16.87 7.44 -12.44
CA ALA A 165 -17.82 8.37 -13.07
C ALA A 165 -17.17 9.68 -13.57
N LEU A 166 -15.91 9.97 -13.19
CA LEU A 166 -15.27 11.25 -13.49
C LEU A 166 -14.40 11.24 -14.75
N GLY A 167 -13.90 10.10 -15.17
CA GLY A 167 -12.94 9.98 -16.28
C GLY A 167 -11.60 10.68 -16.00
N GLY A 168 -10.81 10.91 -17.05
CA GLY A 168 -9.47 11.47 -16.95
C GLY A 168 -8.46 10.58 -16.23
N TRP A 169 -7.20 11.01 -16.17
CA TRP A 169 -6.11 10.30 -15.46
C TRP A 169 -5.96 8.84 -15.92
N TYR A 170 -6.02 8.62 -17.22
CA TYR A 170 -6.09 7.29 -17.83
C TYR A 170 -4.98 6.37 -17.33
N GLY A 171 -3.72 6.79 -17.44
CA GLY A 171 -2.56 6.02 -17.01
C GLY A 171 -2.59 5.72 -15.52
N TYR A 172 -2.91 6.72 -14.68
CA TYR A 172 -2.95 6.53 -13.24
C TYR A 172 -4.07 5.59 -12.81
N ARG A 173 -5.31 5.79 -13.32
CA ARG A 173 -6.45 4.89 -13.04
C ARG A 173 -6.14 3.46 -13.47
N ALA A 174 -5.69 3.29 -14.71
CA ALA A 174 -5.38 1.97 -15.26
C ALA A 174 -4.27 1.27 -14.46
N SER A 175 -3.20 1.98 -14.08
CA SER A 175 -2.12 1.40 -13.28
C SER A 175 -2.57 1.00 -11.86
N LYS A 176 -3.48 1.77 -11.24
CA LYS A 176 -4.03 1.42 -9.92
C LYS A 176 -5.07 0.30 -10.00
N ALA A 177 -5.82 0.20 -11.11
CA ALA A 177 -6.67 -0.96 -11.39
C ALA A 177 -5.82 -2.23 -11.58
N ALA A 178 -4.71 -2.14 -12.33
CA ALA A 178 -3.75 -3.23 -12.47
C ALA A 178 -3.16 -3.66 -11.12
N LEU A 179 -2.78 -2.71 -10.26
CA LEU A 179 -2.32 -3.01 -8.91
C LEU A 179 -3.40 -3.74 -8.09
N ASN A 180 -4.66 -3.29 -8.15
CA ASN A 180 -5.78 -3.93 -7.46
C ASN A 180 -5.95 -5.39 -7.92
N GLN A 181 -5.85 -5.66 -9.24
CA GLN A 181 -5.90 -7.01 -9.79
C GLN A 181 -4.73 -7.87 -9.31
N LEU A 182 -3.50 -7.33 -9.29
CA LEU A 182 -2.32 -8.03 -8.78
C LEU A 182 -2.46 -8.40 -7.31
N VAL A 183 -2.95 -7.47 -6.47
CA VAL A 183 -3.23 -7.71 -5.05
C VAL A 183 -4.28 -8.82 -4.89
N LYS A 184 -5.36 -8.78 -5.67
CA LYS A 184 -6.40 -9.83 -5.66
C LYS A 184 -5.81 -11.19 -6.00
N THR A 185 -4.99 -11.27 -7.04
CA THR A 185 -4.35 -12.52 -7.46
C THR A 185 -3.39 -13.05 -6.39
N ALA A 186 -2.50 -12.18 -5.88
CA ALA A 186 -1.56 -12.53 -4.83
C ALA A 186 -2.24 -12.98 -3.52
N SER A 187 -3.41 -12.40 -3.20
CA SER A 187 -4.17 -12.78 -2.01
C SER A 187 -4.63 -14.25 -2.06
N VAL A 188 -5.03 -14.72 -3.23
CA VAL A 188 -5.45 -16.13 -3.43
C VAL A 188 -4.27 -17.09 -3.22
N GLU A 189 -3.10 -16.74 -3.74
CA GLU A 189 -1.89 -17.54 -3.58
C GLU A 189 -1.39 -17.55 -2.13
N LEU A 190 -1.34 -16.39 -1.48
CA LEU A 190 -0.95 -16.28 -0.08
C LEU A 190 -1.88 -17.05 0.86
N THR A 191 -3.20 -17.03 0.61
CA THR A 191 -4.17 -17.79 1.42
C THR A 191 -3.94 -19.29 1.33
N ARG A 192 -3.52 -19.81 0.17
CA ARG A 192 -3.15 -21.23 0.02
C ARG A 192 -1.92 -21.59 0.83
N ARG A 193 -0.99 -20.65 0.97
CA ARG A 193 0.26 -20.82 1.74
C ARG A 193 0.06 -20.61 3.23
N ASN A 194 -0.74 -19.62 3.63
CA ASN A 194 -1.05 -19.27 5.02
C ASN A 194 -2.47 -18.70 5.10
N ARG A 195 -3.41 -19.46 5.68
CA ARG A 195 -4.82 -19.06 5.82
C ARG A 195 -5.05 -17.84 6.71
N GLN A 196 -4.05 -17.44 7.51
CA GLN A 196 -4.09 -16.26 8.37
C GLN A 196 -3.42 -15.04 7.73
N SER A 197 -2.91 -15.17 6.50
CA SER A 197 -2.34 -14.06 5.75
C SER A 197 -3.44 -13.14 5.20
N VAL A 198 -3.12 -11.85 5.15
CA VAL A 198 -3.99 -10.82 4.55
C VAL A 198 -3.19 -10.05 3.52
N CYS A 199 -3.68 -9.97 2.28
CA CYS A 199 -3.10 -9.15 1.23
C CYS A 199 -4.16 -8.20 0.71
N VAL A 200 -3.95 -6.88 0.87
CA VAL A 200 -4.97 -5.85 0.58
C VAL A 200 -4.41 -4.68 -0.19
N ALA A 201 -5.29 -4.02 -0.97
CA ALA A 201 -5.06 -2.70 -1.51
C ALA A 201 -5.71 -1.66 -0.57
N LEU A 202 -4.97 -0.57 -0.26
CA LEU A 202 -5.45 0.47 0.65
C LEU A 202 -5.49 1.84 -0.04
N HIS A 203 -6.62 2.52 0.06
CA HIS A 203 -6.77 3.92 -0.35
C HIS A 203 -6.62 4.86 0.85
N PRO A 204 -5.57 5.72 0.89
CA PRO A 204 -5.29 6.58 2.04
C PRO A 204 -6.17 7.84 2.13
N GLY A 205 -7.08 8.05 1.18
CA GLY A 205 -7.70 9.35 0.93
C GLY A 205 -6.77 10.27 0.13
N THR A 206 -7.12 11.56 0.05
CA THR A 206 -6.22 12.58 -0.52
C THR A 206 -5.27 13.06 0.57
N VAL A 207 -4.00 12.65 0.48
CA VAL A 207 -2.97 12.93 1.49
C VAL A 207 -2.12 14.10 1.03
N ASP A 208 -1.80 15.04 1.91
CA ASP A 208 -0.89 16.16 1.62
C ASP A 208 0.55 15.65 1.44
N THR A 209 0.92 15.50 0.19
CA THR A 209 2.25 15.04 -0.23
C THR A 209 2.61 15.69 -1.57
N ALA A 210 3.88 15.67 -1.93
CA ALA A 210 4.33 16.15 -3.24
C ALA A 210 3.57 15.51 -4.42
N LEU A 211 3.06 14.27 -4.26
CA LEU A 211 2.30 13.56 -5.28
C LEU A 211 0.89 14.17 -5.50
N SER A 212 0.25 14.71 -4.49
CA SER A 212 -1.14 15.19 -4.54
C SER A 212 -1.26 16.70 -4.60
N GLN A 213 -0.28 17.46 -4.10
CA GLN A 213 -0.31 18.92 -4.01
C GLN A 213 -0.78 19.64 -5.28
N PRO A 214 -0.30 19.30 -6.50
CA PRO A 214 -0.76 19.99 -7.72
C PRO A 214 -2.23 19.76 -8.07
N PHE A 215 -2.86 18.76 -7.45
CA PHE A 215 -4.25 18.36 -7.72
C PHE A 215 -5.18 18.63 -6.54
N ALA A 216 -4.70 19.23 -5.46
CA ALA A 216 -5.51 19.66 -4.34
C ALA A 216 -6.44 20.81 -4.77
N LYS A 217 -7.68 20.48 -5.14
CA LYS A 217 -8.70 21.48 -5.51
C LYS A 217 -9.38 21.99 -4.25
N THR A 218 -9.84 23.26 -4.31
CA THR A 218 -10.74 23.83 -3.31
C THR A 218 -11.96 22.91 -3.12
N GLY A 219 -12.20 22.46 -1.89
CA GLY A 219 -13.31 21.54 -1.54
C GLY A 219 -12.91 20.07 -1.40
N LEU A 220 -11.68 19.64 -1.78
CA LEU A 220 -11.18 18.32 -1.42
C LEU A 220 -10.65 18.33 0.03
N LYS A 221 -11.07 17.35 0.81
CA LYS A 221 -10.53 17.15 2.17
C LYS A 221 -9.13 16.52 2.06
N VAL A 222 -8.12 17.41 2.02
CA VAL A 222 -6.71 17.00 2.06
C VAL A 222 -6.32 16.66 3.50
N ARG A 223 -5.62 15.58 3.72
CA ARG A 223 -5.28 15.02 5.03
C ARG A 223 -3.77 15.11 5.26
N PRO A 224 -3.31 15.48 6.48
CA PRO A 224 -1.90 15.37 6.84
C PRO A 224 -1.40 13.93 6.68
N ALA A 225 -0.14 13.77 6.26
CA ALA A 225 0.45 12.44 6.04
C ALA A 225 0.48 11.59 7.32
N GLU A 226 0.74 12.20 8.47
CA GLU A 226 0.77 11.55 9.78
C GLU A 226 -0.60 10.98 10.15
N GLY A 227 -1.67 11.75 9.97
CA GLY A 227 -3.04 11.31 10.22
C GLY A 227 -3.49 10.21 9.26
N ALA A 228 -3.11 10.34 7.97
CA ALA A 228 -3.41 9.29 6.98
C ALA A 228 -2.65 7.99 7.29
N ALA A 229 -1.39 8.08 7.72
CA ALA A 229 -0.61 6.91 8.14
C ALA A 229 -1.21 6.25 9.38
N SER A 230 -1.62 7.03 10.39
CA SER A 230 -2.28 6.52 11.59
C SER A 230 -3.54 5.74 11.27
N ASP A 231 -4.43 6.29 10.41
CA ASP A 231 -5.66 5.62 10.04
C ASP A 231 -5.41 4.34 9.24
N LEU A 232 -4.46 4.34 8.30
CA LEU A 232 -4.09 3.12 7.56
C LEU A 232 -3.56 2.04 8.50
N LEU A 233 -2.74 2.39 9.49
CA LEU A 233 -2.23 1.44 10.48
C LEU A 233 -3.36 0.91 11.38
N ALA A 234 -4.33 1.75 11.76
CA ALA A 234 -5.52 1.31 12.49
C ALA A 234 -6.34 0.32 11.66
N VAL A 235 -6.56 0.59 10.37
CA VAL A 235 -7.20 -0.36 9.46
C VAL A 235 -6.42 -1.67 9.40
N ILE A 236 -5.10 -1.62 9.18
CA ILE A 236 -4.22 -2.81 9.12
C ILE A 236 -4.34 -3.66 10.38
N GLN A 237 -4.41 -3.04 11.55
CA GLN A 237 -4.54 -3.78 12.82
C GLN A 237 -5.86 -4.55 12.92
N CYS A 238 -6.94 -4.01 12.36
CA CYS A 238 -8.28 -4.60 12.39
C CYS A 238 -8.54 -5.62 11.27
N LEU A 239 -7.64 -5.74 10.26
CA LEU A 239 -7.83 -6.67 9.14
C LEU A 239 -7.91 -8.13 9.62
N THR A 240 -8.81 -8.86 9.01
CA THR A 240 -9.02 -10.30 9.17
C THR A 240 -8.74 -11.04 7.86
N PRO A 241 -8.55 -12.37 7.87
CA PRO A 241 -8.47 -13.15 6.63
C PRO A 241 -9.66 -12.96 5.68
N GLY A 242 -10.85 -12.58 6.19
CA GLY A 242 -12.03 -12.26 5.38
C GLY A 242 -11.92 -10.96 4.56
N ASP A 243 -10.89 -10.16 4.82
CA ASP A 243 -10.63 -8.91 4.10
C ASP A 243 -9.57 -9.07 3.02
N THR A 244 -8.92 -10.25 2.94
CA THR A 244 -7.86 -10.50 1.95
C THR A 244 -8.40 -10.35 0.52
N GLY A 245 -7.61 -9.73 -0.34
CA GLY A 245 -7.98 -9.48 -1.73
C GLY A 245 -9.00 -8.36 -1.93
N CYS A 246 -9.22 -7.48 -0.95
CA CYS A 246 -10.10 -6.32 -1.07
C CYS A 246 -9.32 -5.02 -1.32
N LEU A 247 -10.01 -4.04 -1.93
CA LEU A 247 -9.64 -2.64 -1.89
C LEU A 247 -10.40 -1.98 -0.72
N LEU A 248 -9.68 -1.38 0.21
CA LEU A 248 -10.26 -0.73 1.40
C LEU A 248 -9.86 0.74 1.44
N ASP A 249 -10.73 1.59 1.95
CA ASP A 249 -10.35 2.97 2.24
C ASP A 249 -9.74 3.12 3.64
N TYR A 250 -9.30 4.34 3.96
CA TYR A 250 -8.70 4.69 5.25
C TYR A 250 -9.67 4.59 6.45
N LYS A 251 -10.95 4.32 6.21
CA LYS A 251 -11.96 4.02 7.24
C LYS A 251 -12.22 2.51 7.35
N GLY A 252 -11.55 1.70 6.54
CA GLY A 252 -11.76 0.26 6.48
C GLY A 252 -12.98 -0.17 5.65
N LEU A 253 -13.61 0.76 4.93
CA LEU A 253 -14.74 0.43 4.05
C LEU A 253 -14.25 -0.25 2.78
N LYS A 254 -14.92 -1.33 2.37
CA LYS A 254 -14.63 -2.01 1.11
C LYS A 254 -15.11 -1.15 -0.05
N LEU A 255 -14.21 -0.88 -0.98
CA LEU A 255 -14.50 -0.19 -2.24
C LEU A 255 -14.68 -1.23 -3.35
N PRO A 256 -15.53 -0.97 -4.35
CA PRO A 256 -15.61 -1.83 -5.54
C PRO A 256 -14.28 -1.77 -6.33
N PHE A 257 -14.00 -2.86 -7.08
CA PHE A 257 -12.88 -2.89 -8.04
C PHE A 257 -13.23 -2.22 -9.37
#